data_7c91e1d80cd3f02ab968bd5af9e56388
#
_entry.id   7c91e1d80cd3f02ab968bd5af9e56388
#
_cell.length_a   1.000
_cell.length_b   1.000
_cell.length_c   1.000
_cell.angle_alpha   90.00
_cell.angle_beta   90.00
_cell.angle_gamma   90.00
#
_symmetry.space_group_name_H-M   'P 1'
#
loop_
_entity.id
_entity.type
_entity.pdbx_description
1 polymer ?
#
loop_
_entity_poly.entity_id
_entity_poly.type
_entity_poly.pdbx_seq_one_letter_code
_entity_poly.pdbx_strand_id
1 'polypeptide(L)'
;VMEGKGPIYMQTAEAIQNIAKAETDPKALKKKLKELESEAWEDFLDMTISQAHLWAASNIAPEEKPSEIAACEPYFIGSHSGASGAWVSGPEDLQTAETKSEYFWGYTNMSTTPGLFCAGDASGASSHKFSSGSCTEGRITAKAAVKYILENNTQPNVDDANVDAWKTKILAPLDLFEAHKDASTDPDINPHYLRPKMAMFRLQKIMDEYAGGVSSQFFTSKENLEKGLELLAFLKEDMENLGAESLHELMRCWENVHRTWQGEVHMRTILEREETRWPGYYFRSDTPEMKEDWRVFVNATYKPDSGEWVMTKRPIYEMF
;
A
#
# COMPACT_ATOMS: atom_id res chain seq x y z
N VAL A 1 8.89 -22.43 2.05
CA VAL A 1 8.37 -22.93 0.77
C VAL A 1 9.43 -22.85 -0.30
N MET A 2 10.02 -21.66 -0.56
CA MET A 2 11.07 -21.45 -1.58
C MET A 2 12.30 -22.35 -1.41
N GLU A 3 12.66 -22.68 -0.18
CA GLU A 3 13.77 -23.61 0.12
C GLU A 3 13.37 -25.11 0.01
N GLY A 4 12.23 -25.42 -0.53
CA GLY A 4 11.71 -26.79 -0.61
C GLY A 4 11.26 -27.38 0.72
N LYS A 5 11.05 -26.57 1.76
CA LYS A 5 10.58 -27.02 3.07
C LYS A 5 9.05 -26.96 3.22
N GLY A 6 8.33 -26.61 2.16
CA GLY A 6 6.87 -26.69 2.09
C GLY A 6 6.37 -28.09 1.76
N PRO A 7 5.04 -28.33 1.76
CA PRO A 7 4.00 -27.38 2.12
C PRO A 7 3.93 -27.09 3.62
N ILE A 8 3.32 -25.95 4.00
CA ILE A 8 3.09 -25.55 5.39
C ILE A 8 1.62 -25.79 5.72
N TYR A 9 1.35 -26.44 6.86
CA TYR A 9 0.00 -26.76 7.27
C TYR A 9 -0.38 -26.07 8.58
N MET A 10 -1.59 -25.58 8.65
CA MET A 10 -2.23 -25.14 9.87
C MET A 10 -2.89 -26.36 10.54
N GLN A 11 -2.48 -26.65 11.76
CA GLN A 11 -2.90 -27.84 12.53
C GLN A 11 -4.14 -27.56 13.40
N THR A 12 -5.19 -26.99 12.80
CA THR A 12 -6.45 -26.63 13.52
C THR A 12 -7.08 -27.83 14.17
N ALA A 13 -7.12 -28.97 13.47
CA ALA A 13 -7.67 -30.22 14.02
C ALA A 13 -6.93 -30.68 15.28
N GLU A 14 -5.60 -30.63 15.28
CA GLU A 14 -4.80 -30.99 16.46
C GLU A 14 -5.05 -30.03 17.63
N ALA A 15 -5.14 -28.73 17.35
CA ALA A 15 -5.43 -27.73 18.36
C ALA A 15 -6.80 -27.93 19.00
N ILE A 16 -7.85 -28.13 18.20
CA ILE A 16 -9.22 -28.39 18.67
C ILE A 16 -9.26 -29.64 19.52
N GLN A 17 -8.65 -30.74 19.06
CA GLN A 17 -8.62 -32.00 19.82
C GLN A 17 -7.83 -31.86 21.13
N ASN A 18 -6.72 -31.09 21.12
CA ASN A 18 -5.95 -30.86 22.34
C ASN A 18 -6.73 -30.06 23.39
N ILE A 19 -7.52 -29.06 22.96
CA ILE A 19 -8.41 -28.31 23.86
C ILE A 19 -9.52 -29.22 24.41
N ALA A 20 -10.08 -30.05 23.57
CA ALA A 20 -11.17 -30.96 23.95
C ALA A 20 -10.74 -32.15 24.87
N LYS A 21 -9.45 -32.48 24.93
CA LYS A 21 -8.91 -33.62 25.73
C LYS A 21 -9.26 -33.60 27.21
N ALA A 22 -9.58 -32.46 27.76
CA ALA A 22 -9.97 -32.31 29.16
C ALA A 22 -11.37 -32.90 29.44
N GLU A 23 -12.19 -33.10 28.41
CA GLU A 23 -13.54 -33.64 28.54
C GLU A 23 -13.52 -35.17 28.43
N THR A 24 -14.05 -35.85 29.42
CA THR A 24 -14.01 -37.31 29.53
C THR A 24 -15.34 -37.98 29.22
N ASP A 25 -16.47 -37.26 29.32
CA ASP A 25 -17.78 -37.80 28.94
C ASP A 25 -17.95 -37.75 27.41
N PRO A 26 -18.25 -38.87 26.75
CA PRO A 26 -18.37 -38.96 25.31
C PRO A 26 -19.40 -38.00 24.66
N LYS A 27 -20.51 -37.74 25.40
CA LYS A 27 -21.55 -36.82 24.89
C LYS A 27 -21.11 -35.37 25.02
N ALA A 28 -20.48 -35.00 26.13
CA ALA A 28 -19.93 -33.69 26.38
C ALA A 28 -18.75 -33.41 25.44
N LEU A 29 -17.89 -34.39 25.20
CA LEU A 29 -16.78 -34.27 24.23
C LEU A 29 -17.27 -33.95 22.81
N LYS A 30 -18.31 -34.71 22.35
CA LYS A 30 -18.89 -34.44 21.02
C LYS A 30 -19.49 -33.03 20.91
N LYS A 31 -20.13 -32.58 21.99
CA LYS A 31 -20.67 -31.21 22.04
C LYS A 31 -19.54 -30.17 22.01
N LYS A 32 -18.49 -30.37 22.80
CA LYS A 32 -17.34 -29.46 22.88
C LYS A 32 -16.59 -29.38 21.56
N LEU A 33 -16.40 -30.48 20.85
CA LEU A 33 -15.79 -30.49 19.54
C LEU A 33 -16.59 -29.65 18.52
N LYS A 34 -17.92 -29.76 18.54
CA LYS A 34 -18.79 -28.95 17.68
C LYS A 34 -18.76 -27.46 18.03
N GLU A 35 -18.68 -27.13 19.31
CA GLU A 35 -18.52 -25.74 19.74
C GLU A 35 -17.21 -25.15 19.24
N LEU A 36 -16.10 -25.86 19.42
CA LEU A 36 -14.77 -25.43 18.94
C LEU A 36 -14.67 -25.36 17.43
N GLU A 37 -15.36 -26.26 16.70
CA GLU A 37 -15.49 -26.16 15.24
C GLU A 37 -16.20 -24.83 14.83
N SER A 38 -17.34 -24.56 15.50
CA SER A 38 -18.11 -23.33 15.21
C SER A 38 -17.29 -22.07 15.52
N GLU A 39 -16.61 -22.04 16.67
CA GLU A 39 -15.72 -20.97 17.06
C GLU A 39 -14.60 -20.75 16.00
N ALA A 40 -13.98 -21.85 15.51
CA ALA A 40 -12.95 -21.75 14.49
C ALA A 40 -13.49 -21.16 13.17
N TRP A 41 -14.68 -21.57 12.73
CA TRP A 41 -15.31 -20.98 11.54
C TRP A 41 -15.63 -19.51 11.72
N GLU A 42 -16.16 -19.10 12.88
CA GLU A 42 -16.46 -17.69 13.19
C GLU A 42 -15.18 -16.85 13.19
N ASP A 43 -14.14 -17.29 13.90
CA ASP A 43 -12.86 -16.58 13.97
C ASP A 43 -12.21 -16.40 12.60
N PHE A 44 -12.24 -17.41 11.76
CA PHE A 44 -11.64 -17.32 10.42
C PHE A 44 -12.51 -16.56 9.42
N LEU A 45 -13.82 -16.53 9.57
CA LEU A 45 -14.69 -15.64 8.80
C LEU A 45 -14.45 -14.18 9.14
N ASP A 46 -14.19 -13.88 10.40
CA ASP A 46 -13.93 -12.51 10.85
C ASP A 46 -12.50 -12.04 10.54
N MET A 47 -11.52 -12.91 10.73
CA MET A 47 -10.11 -12.53 10.63
C MET A 47 -9.46 -12.87 9.27
N THR A 48 -9.88 -13.94 8.61
CA THR A 48 -9.23 -14.46 7.40
C THR A 48 -10.25 -15.14 6.48
N ILE A 49 -11.16 -14.38 5.91
CA ILE A 49 -12.26 -14.88 5.07
C ILE A 49 -11.76 -15.77 3.92
N SER A 50 -10.57 -15.54 3.37
CA SER A 50 -9.95 -16.38 2.35
C SER A 50 -9.68 -17.81 2.84
N GLN A 51 -9.30 -18.00 4.10
CA GLN A 51 -9.10 -19.32 4.68
C GLN A 51 -10.44 -20.04 4.87
N ALA A 52 -11.48 -19.35 5.32
CA ALA A 52 -12.81 -19.91 5.43
C ALA A 52 -13.37 -20.33 4.06
N HIS A 53 -13.14 -19.52 3.02
CA HIS A 53 -13.48 -19.87 1.63
C HIS A 53 -12.71 -21.11 1.14
N LEU A 54 -11.43 -21.26 1.46
CA LEU A 54 -10.63 -22.43 1.11
C LEU A 54 -11.20 -23.69 1.77
N TRP A 55 -11.55 -23.62 3.05
CA TRP A 55 -12.19 -24.73 3.77
C TRP A 55 -13.50 -25.15 3.10
N ALA A 56 -14.38 -24.18 2.84
CA ALA A 56 -15.66 -24.43 2.20
C ALA A 56 -15.51 -25.00 0.78
N ALA A 57 -14.65 -24.39 -0.05
CA ALA A 57 -14.44 -24.80 -1.44
C ALA A 57 -13.77 -26.18 -1.56
N SER A 58 -12.90 -26.53 -0.61
CA SER A 58 -12.15 -27.78 -0.59
C SER A 58 -12.78 -28.87 0.29
N ASN A 59 -13.95 -28.59 0.87
CA ASN A 59 -14.64 -29.46 1.81
C ASN A 59 -13.72 -29.94 2.95
N ILE A 60 -13.02 -28.97 3.56
CA ILE A 60 -12.14 -29.20 4.70
C ILE A 60 -12.91 -28.87 5.97
N ALA A 61 -13.03 -29.86 6.86
CA ALA A 61 -13.49 -29.67 8.21
C ALA A 61 -12.26 -29.35 9.10
N PRO A 62 -12.17 -28.14 9.69
CA PRO A 62 -10.97 -27.70 10.42
C PRO A 62 -10.70 -28.52 11.68
N GLU A 63 -11.72 -29.21 12.24
CA GLU A 63 -11.61 -30.08 13.38
C GLU A 63 -11.11 -31.49 13.00
N GLU A 64 -11.15 -31.87 11.73
CA GLU A 64 -10.78 -33.20 11.24
C GLU A 64 -9.44 -33.24 10.51
N LYS A 65 -9.13 -32.17 9.79
CA LYS A 65 -7.99 -32.14 8.86
C LYS A 65 -7.16 -30.86 8.98
N PRO A 66 -5.84 -30.99 8.89
CA PRO A 66 -4.99 -29.79 8.69
C PRO A 66 -5.28 -29.18 7.31
N SER A 67 -5.11 -27.86 7.20
CA SER A 67 -5.22 -27.16 5.94
C SER A 67 -3.88 -26.54 5.53
N GLU A 68 -3.55 -26.67 4.25
CA GLU A 68 -2.37 -26.02 3.70
C GLU A 68 -2.55 -24.50 3.74
N ILE A 69 -1.50 -23.80 4.16
CA ILE A 69 -1.42 -22.34 4.07
C ILE A 69 -0.50 -21.95 2.95
N ALA A 70 -0.97 -21.03 2.12
CA ALA A 70 -0.18 -20.42 1.06
C ALA A 70 -0.18 -18.91 1.24
N ALA A 71 0.83 -18.24 0.67
CA ALA A 71 0.83 -16.79 0.60
C ALA A 71 -0.40 -16.32 -0.19
N CYS A 72 -1.11 -15.36 0.35
CA CYS A 72 -2.22 -14.70 -0.31
C CYS A 72 -2.00 -13.19 -0.29
N GLU A 73 -3.03 -12.39 -0.15
CA GLU A 73 -2.89 -10.93 -0.09
C GLU A 73 -2.07 -10.49 1.14
N PRO A 74 -1.23 -9.46 1.00
CA PRO A 74 -0.43 -8.93 2.10
C PRO A 74 -1.28 -8.05 3.04
N TYR A 75 -2.19 -8.64 3.79
CA TYR A 75 -3.10 -7.93 4.68
C TYR A 75 -2.44 -7.01 5.70
N PHE A 76 -1.24 -7.38 6.15
CA PHE A 76 -0.54 -6.60 7.18
C PHE A 76 -0.05 -5.26 6.68
N ILE A 77 0.21 -5.13 5.39
CA ILE A 77 0.84 -3.95 4.81
C ILE A 77 -0.01 -2.71 5.05
N GLY A 78 -1.32 -2.80 4.90
CA GLY A 78 -2.23 -1.69 5.11
C GLY A 78 -2.19 -1.14 6.52
N SER A 79 -2.33 -1.98 7.53
CA SER A 79 -2.41 -1.56 8.93
C SER A 79 -1.07 -1.32 9.61
N HIS A 80 0.02 -1.86 9.06
CA HIS A 80 1.36 -1.78 9.65
C HIS A 80 2.32 -0.94 8.80
N SER A 81 1.85 -0.26 7.78
CA SER A 81 2.64 0.62 6.91
C SER A 81 2.88 2.02 7.49
N GLY A 82 2.83 2.16 8.81
CA GLY A 82 2.95 3.43 9.52
C GLY A 82 4.17 4.28 9.16
N ALA A 83 5.21 3.66 8.63
CA ALA A 83 6.41 4.34 8.19
C ALA A 83 6.34 4.85 6.73
N SER A 84 5.28 4.54 5.97
CA SER A 84 5.14 5.00 4.58
C SER A 84 4.04 6.01 4.41
N GLY A 85 4.27 6.99 3.54
CA GLY A 85 3.32 8.06 3.23
C GLY A 85 4.03 9.37 2.91
N ALA A 86 3.27 10.45 2.82
CA ALA A 86 3.82 11.78 2.61
C ALA A 86 4.73 12.19 3.77
N TRP A 87 5.88 12.73 3.44
CA TRP A 87 6.76 13.28 4.46
C TRP A 87 6.19 14.59 5.01
N VAL A 88 5.94 14.59 6.32
CA VAL A 88 5.32 15.71 7.03
C VAL A 88 6.18 16.20 8.17
N SER A 89 5.98 17.46 8.54
CA SER A 89 6.60 18.07 9.71
C SER A 89 6.16 17.39 10.99
N GLY A 90 7.10 17.02 11.82
CA GLY A 90 6.83 16.49 13.17
C GLY A 90 6.27 17.54 14.13
N PRO A 91 5.94 17.13 15.37
CA PRO A 91 5.49 18.05 16.40
C PRO A 91 6.64 18.92 16.91
N GLU A 92 6.37 20.21 17.16
CA GLU A 92 7.37 21.19 17.59
C GLU A 92 7.94 20.87 18.97
N ASP A 93 7.09 20.46 19.88
CA ASP A 93 7.41 20.20 21.29
C ASP A 93 8.26 18.96 21.53
N LEU A 94 8.32 18.06 20.54
CA LEU A 94 9.15 16.86 20.59
C LEU A 94 10.50 17.02 19.86
N GLN A 95 10.76 18.19 19.27
CA GLN A 95 12.00 18.44 18.56
C GLN A 95 13.06 19.04 19.49
N THR A 96 14.26 18.48 19.46
CA THR A 96 15.46 19.10 20.06
C THR A 96 15.97 20.23 19.16
N ALA A 97 16.85 21.06 19.65
CA ALA A 97 17.51 22.09 18.83
C ALA A 97 18.29 21.47 17.65
N GLU A 98 18.83 20.26 17.84
CA GLU A 98 19.58 19.50 16.84
C GLU A 98 18.66 18.97 15.73
N THR A 99 17.49 18.43 16.08
CA THR A 99 16.57 17.77 15.14
C THR A 99 15.55 18.71 14.51
N LYS A 100 15.35 19.90 15.07
CA LYS A 100 14.29 20.84 14.69
C LYS A 100 14.37 21.26 13.22
N SER A 101 15.57 21.44 12.68
CA SER A 101 15.76 21.81 11.27
C SER A 101 15.43 20.69 10.28
N GLU A 102 15.49 19.44 10.71
CA GLU A 102 15.27 18.27 9.85
C GLU A 102 13.84 17.74 9.91
N TYR A 103 13.19 17.86 11.07
CA TYR A 103 11.90 17.20 11.33
C TYR A 103 10.76 18.17 11.67
N PHE A 104 11.03 19.45 11.82
CA PHE A 104 10.00 20.46 12.05
C PHE A 104 10.28 21.70 11.20
N TRP A 105 9.29 22.09 10.38
CA TRP A 105 9.36 23.28 9.52
C TRP A 105 8.15 24.19 9.65
N GLY A 106 7.66 24.32 10.88
CA GLY A 106 6.73 25.37 11.27
C GLY A 106 5.35 24.90 11.71
N TYR A 107 4.80 23.86 11.09
CA TYR A 107 3.44 23.40 11.39
C TYR A 107 3.39 21.88 11.39
N THR A 108 2.94 21.29 12.48
CA THR A 108 2.81 19.82 12.62
C THR A 108 1.93 19.23 11.50
N ASN A 109 2.36 18.13 10.92
CA ASN A 109 1.71 17.42 9.81
C ASN A 109 1.61 18.21 8.48
N MET A 110 2.26 19.34 8.36
CA MET A 110 2.40 20.01 7.07
C MET A 110 3.43 19.28 6.20
N SER A 111 3.08 19.04 4.94
CA SER A 111 4.00 18.47 3.95
C SER A 111 5.09 19.48 3.57
N THR A 112 5.98 19.10 2.67
CA THR A 112 6.98 20.02 2.09
C THR A 112 6.36 21.07 1.16
N THR A 113 5.06 20.94 0.83
CA THR A 113 4.28 21.95 0.10
C THR A 113 3.55 22.81 1.12
N PRO A 114 3.83 24.13 1.19
CA PRO A 114 3.18 25.03 2.15
C PRO A 114 1.65 25.00 2.05
N GLY A 115 0.98 24.87 3.18
CA GLY A 115 -0.48 24.80 3.27
C GLY A 115 -1.10 23.45 2.94
N LEU A 116 -0.31 22.46 2.51
CA LEU A 116 -0.78 21.08 2.32
C LEU A 116 -0.42 20.24 3.55
N PHE A 117 -1.45 19.69 4.18
CA PHE A 117 -1.33 18.86 5.40
C PHE A 117 -1.74 17.43 5.10
N CYS A 118 -1.11 16.46 5.78
CA CYS A 118 -1.45 15.05 5.69
C CYS A 118 -1.68 14.46 7.09
N ALA A 119 -2.65 13.58 7.20
CA ALA A 119 -2.98 12.88 8.44
C ALA A 119 -3.44 11.44 8.14
N GLY A 120 -3.34 10.57 9.13
CA GLY A 120 -3.72 9.16 9.01
C GLY A 120 -2.86 8.42 7.99
N ASP A 121 -3.47 7.60 7.17
CA ASP A 121 -2.77 6.75 6.20
C ASP A 121 -1.99 7.52 5.13
N ALA A 122 -2.35 8.77 4.88
CA ALA A 122 -1.61 9.63 3.97
C ALA A 122 -0.29 10.13 4.54
N SER A 123 -0.13 10.15 5.86
CA SER A 123 1.06 10.64 6.55
C SER A 123 2.11 9.55 6.68
N GLY A 124 3.36 9.85 6.35
CA GLY A 124 4.50 8.99 6.64
C GLY A 124 4.86 9.01 8.12
N ALA A 125 5.54 7.96 8.59
CA ALA A 125 6.01 7.81 9.98
C ALA A 125 4.92 7.89 11.07
N SER A 126 3.67 7.69 10.71
CA SER A 126 2.59 7.54 11.68
C SER A 126 2.71 6.18 12.39
N SER A 127 2.74 6.21 13.72
CA SER A 127 2.91 4.99 14.51
C SER A 127 1.64 4.15 14.61
N HIS A 128 0.48 4.72 14.31
CA HIS A 128 -0.81 4.05 14.47
C HIS A 128 -1.85 4.61 13.50
N LYS A 129 -2.09 3.90 12.41
CA LYS A 129 -2.96 4.32 11.30
C LYS A 129 -4.43 3.84 11.39
N PHE A 130 -4.83 3.16 12.45
CA PHE A 130 -6.21 2.79 12.68
C PHE A 130 -7.08 4.00 13.04
N SER A 131 -8.38 3.79 13.15
CA SER A 131 -9.37 4.84 13.40
C SER A 131 -8.98 5.79 14.54
N SER A 132 -8.46 5.28 15.66
CA SER A 132 -8.05 6.10 16.81
C SER A 132 -6.84 6.98 16.47
N GLY A 133 -5.82 6.44 15.81
CA GLY A 133 -4.65 7.20 15.38
C GLY A 133 -5.00 8.23 14.32
N SER A 134 -5.77 7.85 13.31
CA SER A 134 -6.22 8.75 12.25
C SER A 134 -7.08 9.91 12.78
N CYS A 135 -7.99 9.63 13.73
CA CYS A 135 -8.76 10.67 14.40
C CYS A 135 -7.87 11.62 15.22
N THR A 136 -6.86 11.09 15.92
CA THR A 136 -5.93 11.89 16.71
C THR A 136 -5.08 12.78 15.82
N GLU A 137 -4.49 12.23 14.77
CA GLU A 137 -3.70 13.01 13.80
C GLU A 137 -4.56 14.05 13.08
N GLY A 138 -5.79 13.71 12.68
CA GLY A 138 -6.71 14.65 12.09
C GLY A 138 -6.99 15.86 13.00
N ARG A 139 -7.12 15.64 14.31
CA ARG A 139 -7.29 16.73 15.29
C ARG A 139 -6.02 17.58 15.46
N ILE A 140 -4.85 16.95 15.47
CA ILE A 140 -3.56 17.65 15.54
C ILE A 140 -3.38 18.49 14.28
N THR A 141 -3.59 17.89 13.12
CA THR A 141 -3.49 18.53 11.80
C THR A 141 -4.44 19.71 11.66
N ALA A 142 -5.68 19.57 12.09
CA ALA A 142 -6.66 20.66 12.05
C ALA A 142 -6.21 21.87 12.88
N LYS A 143 -5.63 21.64 14.07
CA LYS A 143 -5.08 22.74 14.90
C LYS A 143 -3.90 23.42 14.21
N ALA A 144 -3.00 22.65 13.61
CA ALA A 144 -1.86 23.19 12.87
C ALA A 144 -2.31 23.97 11.62
N ALA A 145 -3.32 23.47 10.89
CA ALA A 145 -3.89 24.16 9.73
C ALA A 145 -4.56 25.49 10.11
N VAL A 146 -5.30 25.52 11.22
CA VAL A 146 -5.89 26.78 11.73
C VAL A 146 -4.78 27.78 12.11
N LYS A 147 -3.73 27.32 12.80
CA LYS A 147 -2.57 28.15 13.11
C LYS A 147 -1.95 28.71 11.83
N TYR A 148 -1.73 27.86 10.82
CA TYR A 148 -1.19 28.26 9.53
C TYR A 148 -2.03 29.36 8.86
N ILE A 149 -3.36 29.21 8.82
CA ILE A 149 -4.28 30.17 8.21
C ILE A 149 -4.22 31.52 8.95
N LEU A 150 -4.19 31.50 10.27
CA LEU A 150 -4.15 32.73 11.09
C LEU A 150 -2.83 33.49 10.94
N GLU A 151 -1.73 32.77 10.80
CA GLU A 151 -0.39 33.37 10.64
C GLU A 151 -0.06 33.74 9.19
N ASN A 152 -0.70 33.08 8.21
CA ASN A 152 -0.49 33.31 6.77
C ASN A 152 -1.80 33.79 6.12
N ASN A 153 -2.29 34.94 6.55
CA ASN A 153 -3.56 35.53 6.09
C ASN A 153 -3.49 36.05 4.63
N THR A 154 -2.96 35.23 3.74
CA THR A 154 -2.87 35.54 2.30
C THR A 154 -3.99 34.80 1.58
N GLN A 155 -4.87 35.52 0.91
CA GLN A 155 -5.89 34.90 0.06
C GLN A 155 -5.20 34.23 -1.13
N PRO A 156 -5.50 32.95 -1.43
CA PRO A 156 -4.95 32.28 -2.58
C PRO A 156 -5.43 32.99 -3.86
N ASN A 157 -4.50 33.26 -4.76
CA ASN A 157 -4.86 33.72 -6.09
C ASN A 157 -5.17 32.51 -6.97
N VAL A 158 -6.40 32.40 -7.43
CA VAL A 158 -6.85 31.33 -8.33
C VAL A 158 -6.82 31.89 -9.76
N ASP A 159 -5.98 31.29 -10.58
CA ASP A 159 -5.91 31.59 -12.00
C ASP A 159 -6.93 30.74 -12.76
N ASP A 160 -7.99 31.37 -13.28
CA ASP A 160 -9.08 30.70 -14.00
C ASP A 160 -8.57 29.95 -15.25
N ALA A 161 -7.59 30.49 -15.96
CA ALA A 161 -7.00 29.81 -17.12
C ALA A 161 -6.31 28.50 -16.72
N ASN A 162 -5.63 28.50 -15.57
CA ASN A 162 -5.00 27.31 -15.02
C ASN A 162 -6.08 26.28 -14.56
N VAL A 163 -7.13 26.74 -13.94
CA VAL A 163 -8.28 25.88 -13.57
C VAL A 163 -8.90 25.21 -14.80
N ASP A 164 -9.10 25.93 -15.88
CA ASP A 164 -9.70 25.39 -17.11
C ASP A 164 -8.72 24.41 -17.82
N ALA A 165 -7.42 24.68 -17.79
CA ALA A 165 -6.42 23.75 -18.29
C ALA A 165 -6.44 22.42 -17.50
N TRP A 166 -6.57 22.47 -16.17
CA TRP A 166 -6.70 21.28 -15.34
C TRP A 166 -8.01 20.54 -15.59
N LYS A 167 -9.15 21.24 -15.74
CA LYS A 167 -10.43 20.58 -16.10
C LYS A 167 -10.30 19.84 -17.43
N THR A 168 -9.74 20.48 -18.46
CA THR A 168 -9.50 19.86 -19.75
C THR A 168 -8.67 18.60 -19.61
N LYS A 169 -7.54 18.67 -18.87
CA LYS A 169 -6.69 17.52 -18.62
C LYS A 169 -7.41 16.39 -17.88
N ILE A 170 -8.19 16.73 -16.85
CA ILE A 170 -8.93 15.73 -16.05
C ILE A 170 -9.99 15.01 -16.89
N LEU A 171 -10.66 15.72 -17.78
CA LEU A 171 -11.75 15.18 -18.60
C LEU A 171 -11.28 14.52 -19.90
N ALA A 172 -10.03 14.72 -20.31
CA ALA A 172 -9.46 14.20 -21.55
C ALA A 172 -9.73 12.69 -21.83
N PRO A 173 -9.72 11.79 -20.83
CA PRO A 173 -10.05 10.39 -21.08
C PRO A 173 -11.48 10.15 -21.59
N LEU A 174 -12.45 10.99 -21.22
CA LEU A 174 -13.83 10.92 -21.76
C LEU A 174 -13.86 11.33 -23.22
N ASP A 175 -13.19 12.43 -23.55
CA ASP A 175 -13.13 12.96 -24.92
C ASP A 175 -12.41 11.97 -25.85
N LEU A 176 -11.33 11.36 -25.38
CA LEU A 176 -10.57 10.36 -26.14
C LEU A 176 -11.42 9.11 -26.44
N PHE A 177 -12.14 8.61 -25.45
CA PHE A 177 -13.07 7.48 -25.64
C PHE A 177 -14.16 7.84 -26.65
N GLU A 178 -14.84 8.96 -26.45
CA GLU A 178 -15.95 9.37 -27.33
C GLU A 178 -15.50 9.57 -28.79
N ALA A 179 -14.30 10.11 -29.01
CA ALA A 179 -13.74 10.33 -30.34
C ALA A 179 -13.39 9.03 -31.08
N HIS A 180 -13.13 7.94 -30.37
CA HIS A 180 -12.57 6.72 -30.97
C HIS A 180 -13.31 5.43 -30.62
N LYS A 181 -14.44 5.48 -29.91
CA LYS A 181 -15.20 4.28 -29.49
C LYS A 181 -15.60 3.36 -30.65
N ASP A 182 -15.84 3.91 -31.83
CA ASP A 182 -16.24 3.16 -33.02
C ASP A 182 -15.06 2.67 -33.87
N ALA A 183 -13.82 2.90 -33.46
CA ALA A 183 -12.62 2.45 -34.18
C ALA A 183 -12.36 0.94 -34.04
N SER A 184 -13.05 0.26 -33.12
CA SER A 184 -12.99 -1.17 -32.91
C SER A 184 -14.39 -1.72 -32.59
N THR A 185 -14.64 -2.99 -32.92
CA THR A 185 -15.85 -3.71 -32.52
C THR A 185 -15.82 -4.20 -31.09
N ASP A 186 -14.65 -4.21 -30.47
CA ASP A 186 -14.44 -4.56 -29.07
C ASP A 186 -14.02 -3.31 -28.29
N PRO A 187 -14.82 -2.84 -27.33
CA PRO A 187 -14.53 -1.62 -26.57
C PRO A 187 -13.27 -1.75 -25.70
N ASP A 188 -12.85 -2.96 -25.33
CA ASP A 188 -11.66 -3.20 -24.51
C ASP A 188 -10.37 -3.26 -25.35
N ILE A 189 -10.48 -3.40 -26.68
CA ILE A 189 -9.36 -3.49 -27.63
C ILE A 189 -9.46 -2.37 -28.65
N ASN A 190 -8.84 -1.25 -28.39
CA ASN A 190 -8.86 -0.08 -29.25
C ASN A 190 -7.45 0.43 -29.51
N PRO A 191 -7.07 0.77 -30.77
CA PRO A 191 -5.73 1.25 -31.08
C PRO A 191 -5.46 2.68 -30.60
N HIS A 192 -6.49 3.42 -30.17
CA HIS A 192 -6.38 4.82 -29.81
C HIS A 192 -6.41 5.08 -28.30
N TYR A 193 -6.87 4.12 -27.51
CA TYR A 193 -6.90 4.27 -26.05
C TYR A 193 -6.71 2.95 -25.30
N LEU A 194 -6.25 3.06 -24.06
CA LEU A 194 -6.18 1.98 -23.09
C LEU A 194 -7.31 2.12 -22.07
N ARG A 195 -8.08 1.05 -21.85
CA ARG A 195 -9.14 1.05 -20.81
C ARG A 195 -8.49 0.98 -19.41
N PRO A 196 -9.10 1.64 -18.40
CA PRO A 196 -8.53 1.69 -17.05
C PRO A 196 -8.39 0.31 -16.40
N LYS A 197 -9.25 -0.64 -16.72
CA LYS A 197 -9.15 -2.02 -16.24
C LYS A 197 -7.87 -2.71 -16.75
N MET A 198 -7.53 -2.52 -18.01
CA MET A 198 -6.31 -3.11 -18.60
C MET A 198 -5.05 -2.45 -18.05
N ALA A 199 -5.08 -1.13 -17.85
CA ALA A 199 -4.00 -0.40 -17.19
C ALA A 199 -3.76 -0.92 -15.76
N MET A 200 -4.84 -1.14 -15.01
CA MET A 200 -4.76 -1.72 -13.65
C MET A 200 -4.14 -3.11 -13.65
N PHE A 201 -4.56 -4.01 -14.53
CA PHE A 201 -3.99 -5.37 -14.59
C PHE A 201 -2.51 -5.34 -14.95
N ARG A 202 -2.10 -4.48 -15.87
CA ARG A 202 -0.67 -4.33 -16.20
C ARG A 202 0.13 -3.81 -15.01
N LEU A 203 -0.39 -2.81 -14.31
CA LEU A 203 0.25 -2.30 -13.09
C LEU A 203 0.37 -3.38 -12.01
N GLN A 204 -0.72 -4.08 -11.72
CA GLN A 204 -0.73 -5.17 -10.74
C GLN A 204 0.30 -6.26 -11.09
N LYS A 205 0.34 -6.66 -12.36
CA LYS A 205 1.31 -7.67 -12.83
C LYS A 205 2.76 -7.20 -12.67
N ILE A 206 3.05 -5.95 -13.00
CA ILE A 206 4.39 -5.40 -12.82
C ILE A 206 4.78 -5.40 -11.34
N MET A 207 3.89 -4.93 -10.47
CA MET A 207 4.16 -4.89 -9.03
C MET A 207 4.31 -6.28 -8.43
N ASP A 208 3.46 -7.23 -8.84
CA ASP A 208 3.47 -8.59 -8.33
C ASP A 208 4.74 -9.36 -8.74
N GLU A 209 5.14 -9.24 -9.99
CA GLU A 209 6.29 -10.00 -10.52
C GLU A 209 7.65 -9.37 -10.16
N TYR A 210 7.73 -8.05 -10.06
CA TYR A 210 9.01 -7.34 -9.95
C TYR A 210 9.26 -6.65 -8.62
N ALA A 211 8.21 -6.30 -7.87
CA ALA A 211 8.35 -5.62 -6.59
C ALA A 211 8.23 -6.52 -5.35
N GLY A 212 8.23 -7.82 -5.53
CA GLY A 212 8.08 -8.76 -4.42
C GLY A 212 6.60 -8.96 -4.03
N GLY A 213 5.73 -9.20 -5.00
CA GLY A 213 4.34 -9.53 -4.74
C GLY A 213 4.10 -11.00 -4.41
N VAL A 214 2.83 -11.40 -4.38
CA VAL A 214 2.40 -12.73 -3.96
C VAL A 214 2.93 -13.83 -4.88
N SER A 215 2.87 -13.64 -6.20
CA SER A 215 3.32 -14.65 -7.15
C SER A 215 4.83 -14.89 -7.10
N SER A 216 5.59 -13.88 -6.72
CA SER A 216 7.03 -13.99 -6.46
C SER A 216 7.35 -14.39 -5.02
N GLN A 217 6.33 -14.73 -4.22
CA GLN A 217 6.43 -15.08 -2.79
C GLN A 217 7.20 -14.02 -1.97
N PHE A 218 6.95 -12.75 -2.28
CA PHE A 218 7.56 -11.57 -1.67
C PHE A 218 9.07 -11.41 -1.96
N PHE A 219 9.63 -12.17 -2.90
CA PHE A 219 11.02 -12.05 -3.30
C PHE A 219 11.18 -11.04 -4.45
N THR A 220 12.22 -10.22 -4.33
CA THR A 220 12.69 -9.35 -5.41
C THR A 220 14.21 -9.27 -5.40
N SER A 221 14.78 -8.63 -6.39
CA SER A 221 16.20 -8.34 -6.50
C SER A 221 16.41 -6.99 -7.18
N LYS A 222 17.64 -6.50 -7.18
CA LYS A 222 18.01 -5.30 -7.92
C LYS A 222 17.58 -5.39 -9.39
N GLU A 223 17.89 -6.48 -10.04
CA GLU A 223 17.58 -6.69 -11.47
C GLU A 223 16.07 -6.69 -11.72
N ASN A 224 15.30 -7.32 -10.83
CA ASN A 224 13.84 -7.32 -10.92
C ASN A 224 13.28 -5.91 -10.73
N LEU A 225 13.74 -5.17 -9.74
CA LEU A 225 13.28 -3.81 -9.47
C LEU A 225 13.63 -2.86 -10.64
N GLU A 226 14.84 -2.94 -11.18
CA GLU A 226 15.26 -2.17 -12.35
C GLU A 226 14.38 -2.49 -13.56
N LYS A 227 14.09 -3.77 -13.80
CA LYS A 227 13.17 -4.19 -14.89
C LYS A 227 11.74 -3.73 -14.64
N GLY A 228 11.26 -3.82 -13.40
CA GLY A 228 9.95 -3.31 -13.03
C GLY A 228 9.82 -1.80 -13.25
N LEU A 229 10.84 -1.03 -12.93
CA LEU A 229 10.90 0.42 -13.18
C LEU A 229 10.87 0.76 -14.68
N GLU A 230 11.57 -0.01 -15.50
CA GLU A 230 11.51 0.12 -16.98
C GLU A 230 10.09 -0.13 -17.49
N LEU A 231 9.43 -1.19 -17.02
CA LEU A 231 8.06 -1.52 -17.41
C LEU A 231 7.04 -0.48 -16.92
N LEU A 232 7.26 0.09 -15.73
CA LEU A 232 6.44 1.20 -15.23
C LEU A 232 6.62 2.46 -16.08
N ALA A 233 7.81 2.72 -16.59
CA ALA A 233 8.03 3.85 -17.51
C ALA A 233 7.17 3.72 -18.77
N PHE A 234 7.18 2.54 -19.42
CA PHE A 234 6.30 2.28 -20.57
C PHE A 234 4.81 2.38 -20.22
N LEU A 235 4.42 1.87 -19.04
CA LEU A 235 3.04 1.99 -18.60
C LEU A 235 2.63 3.44 -18.37
N LYS A 236 3.52 4.31 -17.87
CA LYS A 236 3.27 5.73 -17.71
C LYS A 236 3.01 6.44 -19.05
N GLU A 237 3.75 6.09 -20.08
CA GLU A 237 3.50 6.59 -21.45
C GLU A 237 2.11 6.16 -21.94
N ASP A 238 1.75 4.90 -21.74
CA ASP A 238 0.44 4.38 -22.11
C ASP A 238 -0.71 5.02 -21.31
N MET A 239 -0.47 5.46 -20.06
CA MET A 239 -1.46 6.16 -19.23
C MET A 239 -1.87 7.53 -19.80
N GLU A 240 -1.09 8.13 -20.69
CA GLU A 240 -1.46 9.36 -21.39
C GLU A 240 -2.62 9.14 -22.37
N ASN A 241 -2.85 7.87 -22.76
CA ASN A 241 -3.88 7.46 -23.69
C ASN A 241 -5.00 6.64 -23.03
N LEU A 242 -5.34 6.94 -21.79
CA LEU A 242 -6.49 6.31 -21.12
C LEU A 242 -7.80 6.79 -21.69
N GLY A 243 -8.71 5.86 -21.99
CA GLY A 243 -10.07 6.15 -22.43
C GLY A 243 -11.11 5.75 -21.38
N ALA A 244 -12.06 6.62 -21.10
CA ALA A 244 -13.12 6.43 -20.11
C ALA A 244 -14.51 6.60 -20.72
N GLU A 245 -15.37 5.60 -20.59
CA GLU A 245 -16.75 5.63 -21.08
C GLU A 245 -17.73 6.38 -20.15
N SER A 246 -17.33 6.53 -18.89
CA SER A 246 -18.16 7.11 -17.85
C SER A 246 -17.33 7.87 -16.81
N LEU A 247 -17.99 8.67 -15.97
CA LEU A 247 -17.33 9.34 -14.83
C LEU A 247 -16.73 8.35 -13.83
N HIS A 248 -17.31 7.15 -13.69
CA HIS A 248 -16.73 6.11 -12.85
C HIS A 248 -15.41 5.61 -13.44
N GLU A 249 -15.35 5.37 -14.73
CA GLU A 249 -14.10 4.99 -15.39
C GLU A 249 -13.07 6.12 -15.42
N LEU A 250 -13.53 7.37 -15.57
CA LEU A 250 -12.66 8.52 -15.44
C LEU A 250 -11.93 8.55 -14.08
N MET A 251 -12.66 8.28 -13.00
CA MET A 251 -12.07 8.13 -11.68
C MET A 251 -11.02 6.98 -11.68
N ARG A 252 -11.34 5.84 -12.29
CA ARG A 252 -10.41 4.71 -12.41
C ARG A 252 -9.16 5.03 -13.24
N CYS A 253 -9.28 5.85 -14.28
CA CYS A 253 -8.14 6.34 -15.03
C CYS A 253 -7.16 7.08 -14.11
N TRP A 254 -7.64 8.06 -13.35
CA TRP A 254 -6.81 8.83 -12.44
C TRP A 254 -6.27 8.03 -11.26
N GLU A 255 -7.04 7.10 -10.72
CA GLU A 255 -6.52 6.16 -9.72
C GLU A 255 -5.33 5.37 -10.25
N ASN A 256 -5.38 4.88 -11.50
CA ASN A 256 -4.26 4.14 -12.09
C ASN A 256 -3.04 5.02 -12.32
N VAL A 257 -3.22 6.26 -12.77
CA VAL A 257 -2.13 7.23 -12.89
C VAL A 257 -1.43 7.42 -11.53
N HIS A 258 -2.20 7.68 -10.47
CA HIS A 258 -1.64 7.88 -9.13
C HIS A 258 -0.97 6.61 -8.58
N ARG A 259 -1.59 5.44 -8.78
CA ARG A 259 -1.02 4.15 -8.35
C ARG A 259 0.28 3.82 -9.08
N THR A 260 0.42 4.22 -10.34
CA THR A 260 1.66 4.02 -11.09
C THR A 260 2.80 4.86 -10.51
N TRP A 261 2.52 6.10 -10.09
CA TRP A 261 3.48 6.91 -9.34
C TRP A 261 3.84 6.31 -7.98
N GLN A 262 2.86 5.78 -7.25
CA GLN A 262 3.10 5.08 -5.99
C GLN A 262 3.93 3.80 -6.20
N GLY A 263 3.65 3.04 -7.25
CA GLY A 263 4.44 1.86 -7.62
C GLY A 263 5.89 2.20 -7.92
N GLU A 264 6.12 3.30 -8.63
CA GLU A 264 7.48 3.76 -8.92
C GLU A 264 8.25 4.13 -7.64
N VAL A 265 7.67 4.96 -6.77
CA VAL A 265 8.35 5.36 -5.54
C VAL A 265 8.58 4.18 -4.61
N HIS A 266 7.66 3.22 -4.58
CA HIS A 266 7.80 1.98 -3.82
C HIS A 266 9.01 1.17 -4.31
N MET A 267 9.09 0.89 -5.62
CA MET A 267 10.24 0.14 -6.19
C MET A 267 11.57 0.88 -5.99
N ARG A 268 11.59 2.21 -6.18
CA ARG A 268 12.80 3.01 -5.96
C ARG A 268 13.26 2.98 -4.50
N THR A 269 12.32 3.02 -3.56
CA THR A 269 12.64 2.95 -2.13
C THR A 269 13.20 1.58 -1.75
N ILE A 270 12.63 0.48 -2.27
CA ILE A 270 13.16 -0.86 -2.05
C ILE A 270 14.54 -1.01 -2.70
N LEU A 271 14.73 -0.46 -3.90
CA LEU A 271 16.00 -0.51 -4.62
C LEU A 271 17.11 0.25 -3.88
N GLU A 272 16.80 1.43 -3.35
CA GLU A 272 17.71 2.25 -2.55
C GLU A 272 18.13 1.53 -1.26
N ARG A 273 17.19 0.82 -0.61
CA ARG A 273 17.48 0.05 0.60
C ARG A 273 18.22 -1.25 0.27
N GLU A 274 19.53 -1.25 0.38
CA GLU A 274 20.36 -2.44 0.15
C GLU A 274 20.35 -3.39 1.36
N GLU A 275 19.15 -3.75 1.81
CA GLU A 275 18.91 -4.67 2.94
C GLU A 275 17.54 -5.34 2.81
N THR A 276 17.32 -6.39 3.57
CA THR A 276 16.01 -6.95 3.88
C THR A 276 15.66 -6.68 5.33
N ARG A 277 14.69 -5.79 5.56
CA ARG A 277 14.28 -5.41 6.91
C ARG A 277 12.89 -5.97 7.17
N TRP A 278 12.16 -6.46 7.30
CA TRP A 278 10.82 -7.01 7.46
C TRP A 278 10.48 -7.98 6.32
N PRO A 279 11.06 -9.17 6.35
CA PRO A 279 10.96 -10.13 5.26
C PRO A 279 9.53 -10.60 4.94
N GLY A 280 8.54 -10.33 5.82
CA GLY A 280 7.13 -10.58 5.53
C GLY A 280 6.48 -9.61 4.56
N TYR A 281 7.16 -8.48 4.21
CA TYR A 281 6.67 -7.49 3.26
C TYR A 281 7.35 -7.60 1.91
N TYR A 282 8.66 -7.77 1.92
CA TYR A 282 9.48 -8.09 0.76
C TYR A 282 10.80 -8.71 1.23
N PHE A 283 11.43 -9.45 0.35
CA PHE A 283 12.74 -10.05 0.59
C PHE A 283 13.66 -9.74 -0.59
N ARG A 284 14.74 -9.01 -0.34
CA ARG A 284 15.79 -8.72 -1.30
C ARG A 284 16.77 -9.90 -1.37
N SER A 285 16.65 -10.73 -2.41
CA SER A 285 17.53 -11.91 -2.56
C SER A 285 19.00 -11.56 -2.78
N ASP A 286 19.27 -10.38 -3.30
CA ASP A 286 20.62 -9.82 -3.50
C ASP A 286 21.20 -9.17 -2.24
N THR A 287 20.35 -8.78 -1.28
CA THR A 287 20.74 -8.19 0.01
C THR A 287 19.85 -8.73 1.14
N PRO A 288 20.00 -10.03 1.49
CA PRO A 288 19.06 -10.72 2.35
C PRO A 288 19.13 -10.34 3.84
N GLU A 289 20.20 -9.68 4.25
CA GLU A 289 20.47 -9.35 5.64
C GLU A 289 19.92 -7.98 6.02
N MET A 290 19.46 -7.85 7.27
CA MET A 290 19.17 -6.57 7.88
C MET A 290 20.48 -5.90 8.32
N LYS A 291 20.68 -4.65 7.95
CA LYS A 291 21.90 -3.88 8.25
C LYS A 291 21.60 -2.71 9.20
N GLU A 292 22.45 -2.48 10.16
CA GLU A 292 22.24 -1.42 11.16
C GLU A 292 22.37 -0.01 10.57
N ASP A 293 23.25 0.19 9.58
CA ASP A 293 23.40 1.46 8.85
C ASP A 293 22.18 1.85 8.02
N TRP A 294 21.24 0.92 7.81
CA TRP A 294 19.93 1.17 7.20
C TRP A 294 18.81 1.42 8.22
N ARG A 295 19.12 1.58 9.51
CA ARG A 295 18.16 2.04 10.52
C ARG A 295 17.92 3.55 10.35
N VAL A 296 17.35 3.90 9.20
CA VAL A 296 17.11 5.28 8.75
C VAL A 296 15.75 5.39 8.08
N PHE A 297 15.20 6.60 8.03
CA PHE A 297 14.14 6.92 7.09
C PHE A 297 14.74 7.10 5.69
N VAL A 298 14.07 6.56 4.68
CA VAL A 298 14.37 6.82 3.27
C VAL A 298 13.25 7.68 2.70
N ASN A 299 13.58 8.92 2.36
CA ASN A 299 12.65 9.87 1.76
C ASN A 299 12.91 9.99 0.27
N ALA A 300 11.87 9.86 -0.54
CA ALA A 300 11.91 10.05 -1.97
C ALA A 300 11.29 11.41 -2.34
N THR A 301 12.01 12.22 -3.10
CA THR A 301 11.53 13.51 -3.61
C THR A 301 11.60 13.51 -5.12
N TYR A 302 10.48 13.75 -5.79
CA TYR A 302 10.44 13.94 -7.23
C TYR A 302 10.65 15.40 -7.60
N LYS A 303 11.51 15.65 -8.56
CA LYS A 303 11.78 17.00 -9.11
C LYS A 303 11.12 17.12 -10.49
N PRO A 304 9.97 17.81 -10.61
CA PRO A 304 9.22 17.86 -11.86
C PRO A 304 10.01 18.44 -13.03
N ASP A 305 10.86 19.46 -12.77
CA ASP A 305 11.61 20.16 -13.79
C ASP A 305 12.67 19.29 -14.48
N SER A 306 13.27 18.36 -13.74
CA SER A 306 14.29 17.43 -14.27
C SER A 306 13.78 16.00 -14.49
N GLY A 307 12.61 15.66 -13.97
CA GLY A 307 12.11 14.27 -13.97
C GLY A 307 12.89 13.32 -13.05
N GLU A 308 13.71 13.86 -12.14
CA GLU A 308 14.62 13.12 -11.29
C GLU A 308 13.99 12.78 -9.94
N TRP A 309 14.24 11.57 -9.47
CA TRP A 309 13.98 11.15 -8.09
C TRP A 309 15.25 11.32 -7.24
N VAL A 310 15.12 12.03 -6.13
CA VAL A 310 16.18 12.18 -5.14
C VAL A 310 15.83 11.36 -3.91
N MET A 311 16.69 10.39 -3.59
CA MET A 311 16.56 9.55 -2.39
C MET A 311 17.43 10.15 -1.28
N THR A 312 16.87 10.34 -0.10
CA THR A 312 17.54 10.95 1.05
C THR A 312 17.41 10.05 2.26
N LYS A 313 18.53 9.70 2.88
CA LYS A 313 18.57 8.99 4.17
C LYS A 313 18.50 9.99 5.30
N ARG A 314 17.64 9.74 6.29
CA ARG A 314 17.49 10.56 7.49
C ARG A 314 17.62 9.70 8.73
N PRO A 315 18.39 10.12 9.73
CA PRO A 315 18.53 9.35 10.95
C PRO A 315 17.21 9.20 11.71
N ILE A 316 17.08 8.10 12.44
CA ILE A 316 16.02 7.91 13.43
C ILE A 316 16.58 8.33 14.77
N TYR A 317 15.94 9.30 15.41
CA TYR A 317 16.30 9.75 16.75
C TYR A 317 15.43 9.03 17.79
N GLU A 318 16.07 8.49 18.81
CA GLU A 318 15.38 7.97 19.97
C GLU A 318 14.97 9.15 20.85
N MET A 319 13.69 9.23 21.17
CA MET A 319 13.14 10.33 21.97
C MET A 319 13.16 10.04 23.48
N PHE A 320 13.57 8.81 23.86
CA PHE A 320 13.61 8.37 25.26
C PHE A 320 14.88 7.59 25.56
#